data_864cb41d7f066784717460d933ea626a
#
_entry.id   864cb41d7f066784717460d933ea626a
#
_cell.length_a   1.000
_cell.length_b   1.000
_cell.length_c   1.000
_cell.angle_alpha   90.00
_cell.angle_beta   90.00
_cell.angle_gamma   90.00
#
_symmetry.space_group_name_H-M   'P 1'
#
loop_
_entity.id
_entity.type
_entity.pdbx_description
1 polymer ?
#
loop_
_entity_poly.entity_id
_entity_poly.type
_entity_poly.pdbx_seq_one_letter_code
_entity_poly.pdbx_strand_id
1 'polypeptide(L)'
;MFSGFHPILEPVPGVKAFKIELSWESETLIALNSAAERKSPMVSVVCGGKNLGKSSFSKYLVNRLLTRYKKVAYIETDVGQTEFTPTGLLSLHYIEHPVLGPSYTHQQFEPARSFFFGGNSPRSNPDYYLACIHQLVCHWKHDQMMEDDEMGIPLVVNTQGWISNVGYDLLMGQIKSIAPTDVFALRHSTYLKKNLSPFFESDVMATVDSTLSLSKVTPTVRFIDCYYRESGVSIFPDLFTASKLRDITLASYFHQTEMGQDAYLNPQWDYQKHIIDRTPWVVDWRAHLNAIWITYEEVKLEELLYALNGCIVGIMGDVEDFKKQKGPDRAISADENEFTPPTYYTTRDQLPPNPENTTCLGLGIIRAIDPSRHALLLVTPLPAETLEKTSGLIKGEMRLPSWAFLDDKLGTSNGIAKVPWKQVPYVNPGPREGVGARIQKVRRNLLHRPRRIKEGHK
;
A
#
# COMPACT_ATOMS: atom_id res chain seq x y z
N MET A 1 -12.17 -2.11 -26.72
CA MET A 1 -11.22 -0.99 -26.63
C MET A 1 -11.25 -0.56 -25.16
N PHE A 2 -10.12 -0.54 -24.46
CA PHE A 2 -10.12 -0.17 -23.06
C PHE A 2 -10.39 1.33 -22.93
N SER A 3 -11.35 1.72 -22.11
CA SER A 3 -11.66 3.13 -21.88
C SER A 3 -10.49 3.83 -21.19
N GLY A 4 -10.20 5.06 -21.59
CA GLY A 4 -9.07 5.83 -21.04
C GLY A 4 -7.67 5.39 -21.51
N PHE A 5 -7.55 4.35 -22.33
CA PHE A 5 -6.30 3.89 -22.90
C PHE A 5 -6.28 4.09 -24.41
N HIS A 6 -5.36 4.93 -24.88
CA HIS A 6 -5.14 5.19 -26.30
C HIS A 6 -3.71 4.79 -26.68
N PRO A 7 -3.50 3.73 -27.50
CA PRO A 7 -2.18 3.35 -27.94
C PRO A 7 -1.60 4.45 -28.84
N ILE A 8 -0.37 4.83 -28.56
CA ILE A 8 0.39 5.77 -29.39
C ILE A 8 1.08 4.94 -30.48
N LEU A 9 0.57 5.01 -31.71
CA LEU A 9 1.10 4.25 -32.84
C LEU A 9 2.20 4.99 -33.60
N GLU A 10 2.30 6.32 -33.45
CA GLU A 10 3.29 7.16 -34.09
C GLU A 10 4.22 7.79 -33.06
N PRO A 11 5.50 8.09 -33.41
CA PRO A 11 6.40 8.77 -32.51
C PRO A 11 5.88 10.14 -32.10
N VAL A 12 5.73 10.37 -30.80
CA VAL A 12 5.35 11.66 -30.21
C VAL A 12 6.56 12.27 -29.52
N PRO A 13 6.91 13.55 -29.78
CA PRO A 13 8.02 14.21 -29.09
C PRO A 13 7.89 14.12 -27.58
N GLY A 14 8.96 13.72 -26.90
CA GLY A 14 8.99 13.56 -25.43
C GLY A 14 8.38 12.25 -24.89
N VAL A 15 7.70 11.46 -25.71
CA VAL A 15 7.17 10.14 -25.34
C VAL A 15 8.07 9.05 -25.92
N LYS A 16 8.48 8.09 -25.09
CA LYS A 16 9.26 6.94 -25.51
C LYS A 16 8.42 5.67 -25.38
N ALA A 17 8.55 4.78 -26.35
CA ALA A 17 7.93 3.46 -26.30
C ALA A 17 8.40 2.70 -25.04
N PHE A 18 7.48 1.97 -24.43
CA PHE A 18 7.83 0.99 -23.40
C PHE A 18 8.67 -0.12 -24.05
N LYS A 19 9.85 -0.35 -23.51
CA LYS A 19 10.74 -1.41 -23.99
C LYS A 19 10.77 -2.54 -22.98
N ILE A 20 10.63 -3.75 -23.49
CA ILE A 20 10.77 -4.99 -22.72
C ILE A 20 12.18 -5.48 -22.94
N GLU A 21 12.90 -5.78 -21.85
CA GLU A 21 14.22 -6.39 -21.92
C GLU A 21 14.09 -7.86 -22.36
N LEU A 22 15.04 -8.34 -23.16
CA LEU A 22 15.03 -9.73 -23.65
C LEU A 22 14.95 -10.75 -22.53
N SER A 23 15.62 -10.48 -21.39
CA SER A 23 15.57 -11.35 -20.22
C SER A 23 14.16 -11.44 -19.60
N TRP A 24 13.31 -10.41 -19.74
CA TRP A 24 11.92 -10.48 -19.26
C TRP A 24 11.12 -11.50 -20.06
N GLU A 25 11.26 -11.48 -21.38
CA GLU A 25 10.52 -12.38 -22.26
C GLU A 25 11.02 -13.82 -22.13
N SER A 26 12.34 -14.04 -22.21
CA SER A 26 12.93 -15.38 -22.14
C SER A 26 12.66 -16.06 -20.80
N GLU A 27 12.92 -15.39 -19.66
CA GLU A 27 12.73 -15.98 -18.35
C GLU A 27 11.25 -16.23 -18.02
N THR A 28 10.37 -15.31 -18.46
CA THR A 28 8.92 -15.51 -18.30
C THR A 28 8.44 -16.71 -19.11
N LEU A 29 8.90 -16.88 -20.36
CA LEU A 29 8.52 -18.02 -21.19
C LEU A 29 8.99 -19.35 -20.59
N ILE A 30 10.23 -19.40 -20.08
CA ILE A 30 10.76 -20.58 -19.41
C ILE A 30 9.92 -20.92 -18.16
N ALA A 31 9.60 -19.92 -17.32
CA ALA A 31 8.79 -20.11 -16.14
C ALA A 31 7.38 -20.63 -16.45
N LEU A 32 6.73 -20.06 -17.47
CA LEU A 32 5.40 -20.49 -17.93
C LEU A 32 5.41 -21.94 -18.46
N ASN A 33 6.46 -22.35 -19.17
CA ASN A 33 6.58 -23.72 -19.67
C ASN A 33 6.84 -24.70 -18.52
N SER A 34 7.72 -24.33 -17.58
CA SER A 34 7.97 -25.14 -16.38
C SER A 34 6.71 -25.31 -15.51
N ALA A 35 5.87 -24.28 -15.40
CA ALA A 35 4.58 -24.40 -14.70
C ALA A 35 3.63 -25.37 -15.39
N ALA A 36 3.55 -25.32 -16.72
CA ALA A 36 2.74 -26.26 -17.50
C ALA A 36 3.21 -27.71 -17.35
N GLU A 37 4.52 -27.94 -17.32
CA GLU A 37 5.10 -29.29 -17.09
C GLU A 37 4.79 -29.81 -15.69
N ARG A 38 4.85 -28.95 -14.67
CA ARG A 38 4.53 -29.30 -13.28
C ARG A 38 3.05 -29.54 -13.04
N LYS A 39 2.17 -29.10 -13.93
CA LYS A 39 0.71 -29.11 -13.76
C LYS A 39 0.29 -28.42 -12.45
N SER A 40 0.94 -27.34 -12.12
CA SER A 40 0.66 -26.56 -10.91
C SER A 40 0.76 -25.06 -11.24
N PRO A 41 -0.03 -24.21 -10.59
CA PRO A 41 0.02 -22.78 -10.85
C PRO A 41 1.39 -22.20 -10.52
N MET A 42 1.81 -21.22 -11.29
CA MET A 42 3.04 -20.48 -11.06
C MET A 42 2.88 -19.57 -9.84
N VAL A 43 3.77 -19.66 -8.88
CA VAL A 43 3.84 -18.78 -7.69
C VAL A 43 5.09 -17.95 -7.79
N SER A 44 4.94 -16.67 -8.10
CA SER A 44 6.04 -15.78 -8.46
C SER A 44 6.27 -14.68 -7.43
N VAL A 45 7.51 -14.46 -7.03
CA VAL A 45 7.94 -13.30 -6.26
C VAL A 45 8.81 -12.42 -7.14
N VAL A 46 8.46 -11.13 -7.27
CA VAL A 46 9.22 -10.13 -8.01
C VAL A 46 9.97 -9.23 -7.02
N CYS A 47 11.30 -9.30 -7.03
CA CYS A 47 12.14 -8.61 -6.06
C CYS A 47 13.33 -7.88 -6.71
N GLY A 48 14.00 -7.03 -5.92
CA GLY A 48 15.14 -6.22 -6.36
C GLY A 48 15.09 -4.81 -5.78
N GLY A 49 16.15 -4.04 -6.01
CA GLY A 49 16.31 -2.71 -5.46
C GLY A 49 15.25 -1.70 -5.93
N LYS A 50 15.22 -0.56 -5.26
CA LYS A 50 14.30 0.54 -5.60
C LYS A 50 14.56 1.07 -7.01
N ASN A 51 13.48 1.32 -7.75
CA ASN A 51 13.48 1.89 -9.10
C ASN A 51 14.18 0.99 -10.16
N LEU A 52 14.14 -0.33 -10.00
CA LEU A 52 14.61 -1.28 -11.02
C LEU A 52 13.51 -1.75 -11.99
N GLY A 53 12.26 -1.33 -11.78
CA GLY A 53 11.14 -1.70 -12.65
C GLY A 53 10.32 -2.90 -12.18
N LYS A 54 10.39 -3.27 -10.88
CA LYS A 54 9.61 -4.38 -10.31
C LYS A 54 8.12 -4.33 -10.65
N SER A 55 7.44 -3.23 -10.31
CA SER A 55 6.00 -3.08 -10.59
C SER A 55 5.68 -3.14 -12.09
N SER A 56 6.59 -2.63 -12.95
CA SER A 56 6.44 -2.75 -14.41
C SER A 56 6.57 -4.20 -14.87
N PHE A 57 7.54 -4.94 -14.33
CA PHE A 57 7.70 -6.37 -14.62
C PHE A 57 6.54 -7.17 -14.05
N SER A 58 6.05 -6.87 -12.84
CA SER A 58 4.90 -7.56 -12.25
C SER A 58 3.65 -7.41 -13.13
N LYS A 59 3.37 -6.21 -13.66
CA LYS A 59 2.28 -6.01 -14.62
C LYS A 59 2.50 -6.78 -15.93
N TYR A 60 3.72 -6.74 -16.46
CA TYR A 60 4.08 -7.53 -17.63
C TYR A 60 3.81 -9.03 -17.39
N LEU A 61 4.25 -9.57 -16.25
CA LEU A 61 4.08 -10.97 -15.88
C LEU A 61 2.60 -11.34 -15.73
N VAL A 62 1.80 -10.49 -15.05
CA VAL A 62 0.33 -10.67 -14.96
C VAL A 62 -0.29 -10.75 -16.34
N ASN A 63 0.02 -9.81 -17.24
CA ASN A 63 -0.53 -9.79 -18.59
C ASN A 63 -0.10 -11.02 -19.43
N ARG A 64 1.10 -11.55 -19.17
CA ARG A 64 1.56 -12.80 -19.82
C ARG A 64 0.85 -14.02 -19.26
N LEU A 65 0.60 -14.07 -17.94
CA LEU A 65 -0.18 -15.16 -17.32
C LEU A 65 -1.62 -15.17 -17.80
N LEU A 66 -2.27 -14.02 -17.96
CA LEU A 66 -3.63 -13.91 -18.50
C LEU A 66 -3.79 -14.45 -19.95
N THR A 67 -2.71 -14.71 -20.67
CA THR A 67 -2.78 -15.42 -21.96
C THR A 67 -3.02 -16.93 -21.80
N ARG A 68 -2.86 -17.48 -20.59
CA ARG A 68 -2.99 -18.93 -20.31
C ARG A 68 -4.01 -19.23 -19.21
N TYR A 69 -4.22 -18.30 -18.28
CA TYR A 69 -5.09 -18.47 -17.11
C TYR A 69 -6.27 -17.49 -17.21
N LYS A 70 -7.43 -17.90 -16.71
CA LYS A 70 -8.64 -17.06 -16.69
C LYS A 70 -8.49 -15.88 -15.75
N LYS A 71 -7.83 -16.10 -14.60
CA LYS A 71 -7.54 -15.08 -13.58
C LYS A 71 -6.15 -15.27 -13.00
N VAL A 72 -5.57 -14.20 -12.49
CA VAL A 72 -4.25 -14.14 -11.86
C VAL A 72 -4.39 -13.45 -10.51
N ALA A 73 -3.91 -14.08 -9.44
CA ALA A 73 -3.80 -13.46 -8.14
C ALA A 73 -2.60 -12.51 -8.10
N TYR A 74 -2.80 -11.32 -7.56
CA TYR A 74 -1.75 -10.32 -7.38
C TYR A 74 -1.72 -9.87 -5.93
N ILE A 75 -0.60 -10.09 -5.25
CA ILE A 75 -0.37 -9.55 -3.92
C ILE A 75 0.58 -8.36 -4.00
N GLU A 76 0.10 -7.21 -3.52
CA GLU A 76 0.91 -6.01 -3.36
C GLU A 76 1.49 -5.95 -1.97
N THR A 77 2.83 -5.91 -1.88
CA THR A 77 3.53 -5.77 -0.61
C THR A 77 4.38 -4.49 -0.52
N ASP A 78 4.48 -3.68 -1.59
CA ASP A 78 5.12 -2.37 -1.53
C ASP A 78 4.12 -1.31 -1.03
N VAL A 79 4.03 -1.14 0.30
CA VAL A 79 3.15 -0.14 0.93
C VAL A 79 3.44 1.30 0.49
N GLY A 80 4.58 1.56 -0.13
CA GLY A 80 4.99 2.90 -0.57
C GLY A 80 4.57 3.26 -1.99
N GLN A 81 4.39 2.26 -2.87
CA GLN A 81 4.04 2.44 -4.29
C GLN A 81 3.16 1.28 -4.75
N THR A 82 1.90 1.33 -4.40
CA THR A 82 0.88 0.33 -4.70
C THR A 82 0.32 0.47 -6.11
N GLU A 83 -0.11 -0.64 -6.71
CA GLU A 83 -0.69 -0.62 -8.06
C GLU A 83 -2.21 -0.40 -8.05
N PHE A 84 -2.96 -1.13 -7.23
CA PHE A 84 -4.43 -1.16 -7.27
C PHE A 84 -5.11 -0.48 -6.08
N THR A 85 -4.37 -0.13 -5.05
CA THR A 85 -4.88 0.52 -3.84
C THR A 85 -4.12 1.81 -3.57
N PRO A 86 -4.66 2.71 -2.74
CA PRO A 86 -3.87 3.81 -2.20
C PRO A 86 -2.65 3.31 -1.43
N THR A 87 -1.62 4.16 -1.34
CA THR A 87 -0.43 3.89 -0.53
C THR A 87 -0.81 3.54 0.92
N GLY A 88 0.02 2.76 1.58
CA GLY A 88 -0.21 2.36 2.97
C GLY A 88 -1.08 1.12 3.14
N LEU A 89 -1.48 0.46 2.06
CA LEU A 89 -2.21 -0.80 2.08
C LEU A 89 -1.36 -1.96 1.57
N LEU A 90 -1.66 -3.14 2.09
CA LEU A 90 -1.28 -4.44 1.58
C LEU A 90 -2.54 -5.10 1.02
N SER A 91 -2.51 -5.70 -0.16
CA SER A 91 -3.73 -6.17 -0.80
C SER A 91 -3.53 -7.40 -1.67
N LEU A 92 -4.60 -8.19 -1.80
CA LEU A 92 -4.76 -9.28 -2.74
C LEU A 92 -5.87 -8.91 -3.73
N HIS A 93 -5.58 -9.06 -5.02
CA HIS A 93 -6.52 -8.85 -6.11
C HIS A 93 -6.55 -10.07 -7.03
N TYR A 94 -7.71 -10.36 -7.62
CA TYR A 94 -7.87 -11.34 -8.68
C TYR A 94 -8.10 -10.63 -10.01
N ILE A 95 -7.12 -10.69 -10.90
CA ILE A 95 -7.08 -9.95 -12.14
C ILE A 95 -7.53 -10.87 -13.28
N GLU A 96 -8.56 -10.47 -14.02
CA GLU A 96 -9.14 -11.21 -15.14
C GLU A 96 -8.88 -10.53 -16.48
N HIS A 97 -8.49 -9.26 -16.48
CA HIS A 97 -8.24 -8.47 -17.67
C HIS A 97 -6.85 -7.83 -17.68
N PRO A 98 -6.24 -7.58 -18.85
CA PRO A 98 -4.93 -6.98 -18.94
C PRO A 98 -4.83 -5.65 -18.20
N VAL A 99 -3.76 -5.50 -17.40
CA VAL A 99 -3.47 -4.27 -16.66
C VAL A 99 -2.61 -3.36 -17.52
N LEU A 100 -3.19 -2.23 -17.94
CA LEU A 100 -2.55 -1.23 -18.80
C LEU A 100 -2.63 0.15 -18.13
N GLY A 101 -1.63 0.97 -18.34
CA GLY A 101 -1.61 2.32 -17.81
C GLY A 101 -0.92 2.44 -16.44
N PRO A 102 -0.98 3.62 -15.82
CA PRO A 102 -0.35 3.92 -14.54
C PRO A 102 -1.24 3.53 -13.35
N SER A 103 -0.63 3.27 -12.19
CA SER A 103 -1.30 2.81 -10.97
C SER A 103 -2.47 3.68 -10.51
N TYR A 104 -2.37 5.01 -10.66
CA TYR A 104 -3.45 5.91 -10.25
C TYR A 104 -4.74 5.77 -11.09
N THR A 105 -4.72 5.02 -12.19
CA THR A 105 -5.92 4.70 -12.98
C THR A 105 -6.59 3.40 -12.53
N HIS A 106 -6.03 2.67 -11.58
CA HIS A 106 -6.50 1.36 -11.15
C HIS A 106 -7.10 1.36 -9.73
N GLN A 107 -7.26 2.52 -9.10
CA GLN A 107 -7.65 2.67 -7.71
C GLN A 107 -9.10 2.30 -7.39
N GLN A 108 -9.90 2.03 -8.43
CA GLN A 108 -11.31 1.62 -8.31
C GLN A 108 -11.47 0.10 -8.24
N PHE A 109 -10.38 -0.64 -8.39
CA PHE A 109 -10.38 -2.09 -8.33
C PHE A 109 -10.48 -2.56 -6.87
N GLU A 110 -11.59 -3.21 -6.54
CA GLU A 110 -11.84 -3.71 -5.19
C GLU A 110 -10.91 -4.87 -4.86
N PRO A 111 -10.18 -4.84 -3.74
CA PRO A 111 -9.36 -5.96 -3.32
C PRO A 111 -10.22 -7.11 -2.77
N ALA A 112 -9.85 -8.35 -3.06
CA ALA A 112 -10.42 -9.52 -2.41
C ALA A 112 -10.15 -9.51 -0.90
N ARG A 113 -8.98 -9.04 -0.50
CA ARG A 113 -8.60 -8.77 0.89
C ARG A 113 -7.55 -7.68 0.97
N SER A 114 -7.63 -6.84 1.99
CA SER A 114 -6.61 -5.81 2.21
C SER A 114 -6.39 -5.53 3.69
N PHE A 115 -5.20 -4.95 4.00
CA PHE A 115 -4.80 -4.52 5.32
C PHE A 115 -4.24 -3.12 5.29
N PHE A 116 -4.67 -2.27 6.21
CA PHE A 116 -4.13 -0.94 6.37
C PHE A 116 -2.88 -0.97 7.24
N PHE A 117 -1.73 -0.82 6.61
CA PHE A 117 -0.46 -0.65 7.31
C PHE A 117 -0.26 0.79 7.80
N GLY A 118 -0.82 1.75 7.06
CA GLY A 118 -0.86 3.17 7.42
C GLY A 118 0.45 3.92 7.32
N GLY A 119 1.49 3.32 6.73
CA GLY A 119 2.79 3.92 6.48
C GLY A 119 3.28 3.64 5.06
N ASN A 120 4.33 4.33 4.63
CA ASN A 120 4.94 4.13 3.32
C ASN A 120 6.21 3.26 3.36
N SER A 121 6.50 2.63 4.49
CA SER A 121 7.63 1.73 4.71
C SER A 121 7.30 0.75 5.83
N PRO A 122 7.65 -0.54 5.70
CA PRO A 122 7.37 -1.55 6.73
C PRO A 122 8.25 -1.42 7.98
N ARG A 123 9.12 -0.41 8.03
CA ARG A 123 10.10 -0.20 9.12
C ARG A 123 9.46 0.03 10.49
N SER A 124 8.28 0.65 10.52
CA SER A 124 7.60 1.00 11.78
C SER A 124 7.07 -0.24 12.51
N ASN A 125 6.63 -1.25 11.79
CA ASN A 125 6.12 -2.51 12.37
C ASN A 125 6.38 -3.71 11.44
N PRO A 126 7.61 -4.26 11.43
CA PRO A 126 7.99 -5.37 10.56
C PRO A 126 7.17 -6.65 10.79
N ASP A 127 6.84 -6.94 12.05
CA ASP A 127 6.12 -8.17 12.41
C ASP A 127 4.67 -8.12 11.93
N TYR A 128 4.00 -7.00 12.12
CA TYR A 128 2.65 -6.79 11.59
C TYR A 128 2.62 -6.84 10.06
N TYR A 129 3.63 -6.26 9.41
CA TYR A 129 3.77 -6.33 7.96
C TYR A 129 3.83 -7.77 7.45
N LEU A 130 4.67 -8.62 8.06
CA LEU A 130 4.76 -10.05 7.70
C LEU A 130 3.49 -10.83 8.04
N ALA A 131 2.84 -10.52 9.16
CA ALA A 131 1.57 -11.15 9.54
C ALA A 131 0.46 -10.84 8.51
N CYS A 132 0.35 -9.59 8.04
CA CYS A 132 -0.60 -9.22 6.99
C CYS A 132 -0.31 -9.97 5.68
N ILE A 133 0.96 -10.05 5.25
CA ILE A 133 1.33 -10.78 4.03
C ILE A 133 1.00 -12.27 4.18
N HIS A 134 1.30 -12.85 5.33
CA HIS A 134 0.96 -14.24 5.60
C HIS A 134 -0.55 -14.49 5.42
N GLN A 135 -1.40 -13.61 5.94
CA GLN A 135 -2.85 -13.75 5.80
C GLN A 135 -3.34 -13.54 4.36
N LEU A 136 -2.73 -12.66 3.57
CA LEU A 136 -3.03 -12.56 2.13
C LEU A 136 -2.69 -13.87 1.39
N VAL A 137 -1.55 -14.48 1.74
CA VAL A 137 -1.13 -15.76 1.16
C VAL A 137 -2.06 -16.90 1.60
N CYS A 138 -2.48 -16.93 2.87
CA CYS A 138 -3.44 -17.93 3.37
C CYS A 138 -4.79 -17.80 2.64
N HIS A 139 -5.27 -16.58 2.42
CA HIS A 139 -6.51 -16.34 1.69
C HIS A 139 -6.40 -16.84 0.24
N TRP A 140 -5.33 -16.49 -0.47
CA TRP A 140 -5.09 -17.01 -1.81
C TRP A 140 -5.00 -18.55 -1.84
N LYS A 141 -4.33 -19.18 -0.87
CA LYS A 141 -4.25 -20.66 -0.77
C LYS A 141 -5.62 -21.29 -0.56
N HIS A 142 -6.47 -20.66 0.25
CA HIS A 142 -7.85 -21.10 0.45
C HIS A 142 -8.64 -21.05 -0.86
N ASP A 143 -8.59 -19.92 -1.56
CA ASP A 143 -9.30 -19.75 -2.83
C ASP A 143 -8.76 -20.67 -3.93
N GLN A 144 -7.45 -20.93 -3.90
CA GLN A 144 -6.80 -21.92 -4.77
C GLN A 144 -7.35 -23.36 -4.55
N MET A 145 -7.67 -23.73 -3.29
CA MET A 145 -8.26 -25.03 -2.98
C MET A 145 -9.73 -25.15 -3.40
N MET A 146 -10.43 -24.02 -3.50
CA MET A 146 -11.84 -23.94 -3.92
C MET A 146 -12.00 -23.77 -5.42
N GLU A 147 -10.90 -23.59 -6.17
CA GLU A 147 -10.93 -23.40 -7.62
C GLU A 147 -11.12 -24.74 -8.34
N ASP A 148 -12.15 -24.81 -9.18
CA ASP A 148 -12.45 -25.99 -9.98
C ASP A 148 -11.57 -26.10 -11.24
N ASP A 149 -10.81 -25.08 -11.60
CA ASP A 149 -9.93 -25.08 -12.77
C ASP A 149 -8.67 -25.88 -12.48
N GLU A 150 -8.41 -26.93 -13.22
CA GLU A 150 -7.21 -27.79 -13.11
C GLU A 150 -5.89 -27.00 -13.21
N MET A 151 -5.91 -25.86 -13.89
CA MET A 151 -4.76 -24.97 -14.03
C MET A 151 -4.49 -24.15 -12.74
N GLY A 152 -5.50 -24.02 -11.88
CA GLY A 152 -5.43 -23.22 -10.66
C GLY A 152 -5.24 -21.70 -10.88
N ILE A 153 -5.02 -20.97 -9.81
CA ILE A 153 -4.84 -19.51 -9.83
C ILE A 153 -3.35 -19.18 -9.63
N PRO A 154 -2.61 -18.75 -10.66
CA PRO A 154 -1.23 -18.32 -10.48
C PRO A 154 -1.15 -17.06 -9.62
N LEU A 155 -0.04 -16.93 -8.87
CA LEU A 155 0.21 -15.81 -7.97
C LEU A 155 1.41 -14.99 -8.41
N VAL A 156 1.26 -13.67 -8.45
CA VAL A 156 2.34 -12.70 -8.61
C VAL A 156 2.42 -11.82 -7.37
N VAL A 157 3.56 -11.79 -6.70
CA VAL A 157 3.81 -10.95 -5.52
C VAL A 157 4.80 -9.86 -5.89
N ASN A 158 4.37 -8.59 -5.82
CA ASN A 158 5.23 -7.42 -6.00
C ASN A 158 5.82 -7.02 -4.64
N THR A 159 7.17 -6.98 -4.55
CA THR A 159 7.83 -6.68 -3.29
C THR A 159 8.37 -5.27 -3.23
N GLN A 160 8.54 -4.76 -2.01
CA GLN A 160 9.21 -3.50 -1.77
C GLN A 160 10.67 -3.46 -2.28
N GLY A 161 11.22 -2.26 -2.45
CA GLY A 161 12.58 -2.07 -2.95
C GLY A 161 13.67 -1.93 -1.89
N TRP A 162 13.40 -2.28 -0.63
CA TRP A 162 14.38 -2.23 0.47
C TRP A 162 15.06 -3.59 0.63
N ILE A 163 16.27 -3.72 0.06
CA ILE A 163 16.99 -4.99 -0.11
C ILE A 163 18.21 -5.14 0.80
N SER A 164 18.30 -4.37 1.89
CA SER A 164 19.45 -4.40 2.81
C SER A 164 19.00 -4.43 4.26
N ASN A 165 19.80 -5.06 5.12
CA ASN A 165 19.53 -5.18 6.56
C ASN A 165 18.10 -5.73 6.81
N VAL A 166 17.36 -5.12 7.69
CA VAL A 166 15.97 -5.50 8.01
C VAL A 166 15.09 -5.66 6.76
N GLY A 167 15.31 -4.85 5.71
CA GLY A 167 14.56 -4.99 4.46
C GLY A 167 14.85 -6.30 3.73
N TYR A 168 16.07 -6.79 3.83
CA TYR A 168 16.45 -8.10 3.30
C TYR A 168 15.83 -9.24 4.13
N ASP A 169 15.85 -9.12 5.46
CA ASP A 169 15.23 -10.08 6.36
C ASP A 169 13.72 -10.19 6.11
N LEU A 170 13.05 -9.04 5.87
CA LEU A 170 11.64 -9.01 5.49
C LEU A 170 11.39 -9.68 4.14
N LEU A 171 12.27 -9.51 3.16
CA LEU A 171 12.16 -10.20 1.87
C LEU A 171 12.29 -11.72 2.06
N MET A 172 13.22 -12.19 2.86
CA MET A 172 13.36 -13.62 3.19
C MET A 172 12.12 -14.14 3.93
N GLY A 173 11.58 -13.38 4.89
CA GLY A 173 10.34 -13.70 5.59
C GLY A 173 9.13 -13.82 4.64
N GLN A 174 9.02 -12.95 3.66
CA GLN A 174 8.00 -13.03 2.60
C GLN A 174 8.19 -14.30 1.76
N ILE A 175 9.39 -14.56 1.25
CA ILE A 175 9.71 -15.75 0.45
C ILE A 175 9.36 -17.03 1.22
N LYS A 176 9.66 -17.07 2.52
CA LYS A 176 9.29 -18.16 3.40
C LYS A 176 7.78 -18.39 3.49
N SER A 177 7.02 -17.32 3.66
CA SER A 177 5.55 -17.37 3.80
C SER A 177 4.86 -17.77 2.50
N ILE A 178 5.36 -17.25 1.37
CA ILE A 178 4.79 -17.46 0.03
C ILE A 178 5.13 -18.85 -0.49
N ALA A 179 6.36 -19.35 -0.24
CA ALA A 179 6.93 -20.56 -0.82
C ALA A 179 6.81 -20.56 -2.36
N PRO A 180 7.48 -19.61 -3.05
CA PRO A 180 7.34 -19.44 -4.50
C PRO A 180 7.92 -20.60 -5.30
N THR A 181 7.39 -20.78 -6.52
CA THR A 181 8.01 -21.67 -7.53
C THR A 181 9.09 -20.93 -8.31
N ASP A 182 8.92 -19.63 -8.51
CA ASP A 182 9.80 -18.77 -9.30
C ASP A 182 10.05 -17.44 -8.59
N VAL A 183 11.32 -17.04 -8.47
CA VAL A 183 11.73 -15.76 -7.89
C VAL A 183 12.41 -14.92 -8.97
N PHE A 184 11.75 -13.87 -9.43
CA PHE A 184 12.31 -12.94 -10.42
C PHE A 184 13.09 -11.83 -9.71
N ALA A 185 14.40 -11.88 -9.80
CA ALA A 185 15.33 -10.94 -9.18
C ALA A 185 15.83 -9.91 -10.20
N LEU A 186 15.34 -8.67 -10.11
CA LEU A 186 15.79 -7.59 -10.98
C LEU A 186 17.19 -7.14 -10.59
N ARG A 187 18.08 -7.04 -11.57
CA ARG A 187 19.46 -6.59 -11.41
C ARG A 187 19.80 -5.43 -12.34
N HIS A 188 20.74 -4.61 -11.91
CA HIS A 188 21.30 -3.51 -12.69
C HIS A 188 22.72 -3.85 -13.08
N SER A 189 23.06 -3.71 -14.35
CA SER A 189 24.39 -4.08 -14.90
C SER A 189 25.53 -3.23 -14.32
N THR A 190 25.32 -1.94 -14.09
CA THR A 190 26.35 -0.98 -13.68
C THR A 190 26.25 -0.55 -12.22
N TYR A 191 25.02 -0.39 -11.66
CA TYR A 191 24.85 0.05 -10.27
C TYR A 191 24.68 -1.14 -9.32
N LEU A 192 25.77 -1.85 -9.03
CA LEU A 192 25.77 -3.07 -8.22
C LEU A 192 25.17 -2.89 -6.81
N LYS A 193 25.24 -1.67 -6.23
CA LYS A 193 24.62 -1.35 -4.92
C LYS A 193 23.10 -1.46 -4.90
N LYS A 194 22.46 -1.51 -6.07
CA LYS A 194 21.00 -1.73 -6.20
C LYS A 194 20.64 -3.21 -6.33
N ASN A 195 21.62 -4.08 -6.48
CA ASN A 195 21.40 -5.50 -6.66
C ASN A 195 21.26 -6.18 -5.29
N LEU A 196 20.58 -7.31 -5.30
CA LEU A 196 20.52 -8.23 -4.18
C LEU A 196 21.89 -8.80 -3.85
N SER A 197 22.03 -9.42 -2.69
CA SER A 197 23.25 -10.10 -2.27
C SER A 197 23.73 -11.10 -3.32
N PRO A 198 25.04 -11.27 -3.53
CA PRO A 198 25.57 -12.36 -4.36
C PRO A 198 25.13 -13.76 -3.89
N PHE A 199 24.79 -13.89 -2.60
CA PHE A 199 24.30 -15.13 -1.97
C PHE A 199 22.80 -15.29 -2.02
N PHE A 200 22.07 -14.39 -2.67
CA PHE A 200 20.60 -14.34 -2.66
C PHE A 200 19.97 -15.69 -3.06
N GLU A 201 20.48 -16.32 -4.10
CA GLU A 201 19.96 -17.61 -4.56
C GLU A 201 20.12 -18.71 -3.49
N SER A 202 21.30 -18.81 -2.87
CA SER A 202 21.53 -19.76 -1.78
C SER A 202 20.68 -19.46 -0.54
N ASP A 203 20.47 -18.17 -0.23
CA ASP A 203 19.63 -17.74 0.89
C ASP A 203 18.15 -18.10 0.65
N VAL A 204 17.66 -17.96 -0.58
CA VAL A 204 16.31 -18.38 -0.99
C VAL A 204 16.15 -19.89 -0.81
N MET A 205 17.11 -20.70 -1.30
CA MET A 205 17.08 -22.14 -1.15
C MET A 205 17.06 -22.56 0.31
N ALA A 206 17.96 -22.03 1.13
CA ALA A 206 18.01 -22.33 2.56
C ALA A 206 16.73 -21.90 3.31
N THR A 207 16.10 -20.80 2.89
CA THR A 207 14.87 -20.29 3.48
C THR A 207 13.69 -21.25 3.21
N VAL A 208 13.57 -21.76 1.99
CA VAL A 208 12.48 -22.68 1.60
C VAL A 208 12.70 -24.06 2.18
N ASP A 209 13.94 -24.57 2.21
CA ASP A 209 14.26 -25.86 2.82
C ASP A 209 13.93 -25.92 4.32
N SER A 210 13.98 -24.78 5.00
CA SER A 210 13.60 -24.65 6.41
C SER A 210 12.10 -24.73 6.67
N THR A 211 11.27 -24.67 5.62
CA THR A 211 9.82 -24.79 5.75
C THR A 211 9.40 -26.27 5.75
N LEU A 212 8.55 -26.66 6.71
CA LEU A 212 7.90 -27.98 6.75
C LEU A 212 6.78 -28.09 5.69
N SER A 213 6.98 -27.53 4.50
CA SER A 213 5.99 -27.55 3.43
C SER A 213 5.84 -28.95 2.87
N LEU A 214 4.61 -29.43 2.80
CA LEU A 214 4.25 -30.73 2.21
C LEU A 214 4.51 -30.79 0.70
N SER A 215 4.65 -29.65 0.03
CA SER A 215 5.01 -29.55 -1.39
C SER A 215 6.49 -29.15 -1.52
N LYS A 216 7.34 -30.13 -1.82
CA LYS A 216 8.78 -29.94 -2.10
C LYS A 216 9.02 -29.36 -3.50
N VAL A 217 8.48 -28.19 -3.81
CA VAL A 217 8.87 -27.49 -5.03
C VAL A 217 10.07 -26.61 -4.69
N THR A 218 11.21 -26.93 -5.24
CA THR A 218 12.42 -26.11 -5.13
C THR A 218 12.23 -24.84 -5.96
N PRO A 219 12.35 -23.63 -5.37
CA PRO A 219 12.18 -22.40 -6.12
C PRO A 219 13.30 -22.22 -7.15
N THR A 220 12.98 -21.66 -8.30
CA THR A 220 13.96 -21.25 -9.29
C THR A 220 14.16 -19.74 -9.20
N VAL A 221 15.41 -19.31 -8.93
CA VAL A 221 15.76 -17.88 -8.96
C VAL A 221 16.14 -17.49 -10.39
N ARG A 222 15.41 -16.49 -10.94
CA ARG A 222 15.58 -15.98 -12.29
C ARG A 222 16.08 -14.55 -12.24
N PHE A 223 17.29 -14.33 -12.71
CA PHE A 223 17.84 -12.99 -12.79
C PHE A 223 17.41 -12.30 -14.08
N ILE A 224 16.72 -11.18 -13.95
CA ILE A 224 16.27 -10.36 -15.07
C ILE A 224 16.87 -8.97 -15.02
N ASP A 225 17.16 -8.41 -16.18
CA ASP A 225 17.83 -7.12 -16.28
C ASP A 225 16.81 -5.98 -16.17
N CYS A 226 17.17 -4.93 -15.41
CA CYS A 226 16.38 -3.72 -15.40
C CYS A 226 16.61 -2.93 -16.69
N TYR A 227 15.56 -2.26 -17.17
CA TYR A 227 15.71 -1.33 -18.28
C TYR A 227 16.64 -0.18 -17.89
N TYR A 228 17.80 -0.11 -18.52
CA TYR A 228 18.77 0.96 -18.33
C TYR A 228 18.64 2.03 -19.41
N ARG A 229 18.44 3.27 -19.00
CA ARG A 229 18.59 4.42 -19.88
C ARG A 229 20.06 4.79 -19.98
N GLU A 230 20.67 4.63 -21.15
CA GLU A 230 22.05 5.07 -21.43
C GLU A 230 22.22 6.59 -21.31
N SER A 231 21.17 7.37 -21.53
CA SER A 231 21.18 8.82 -21.31
C SER A 231 20.69 9.14 -19.91
N GLY A 232 21.59 9.49 -19.01
CA GLY A 232 21.33 9.87 -17.61
C GLY A 232 20.43 11.10 -17.40
N VAL A 233 19.72 11.55 -18.42
CA VAL A 233 18.79 12.68 -18.36
C VAL A 233 17.38 12.12 -18.45
N SER A 234 16.70 12.05 -17.31
CA SER A 234 15.25 11.94 -17.30
C SER A 234 14.68 13.21 -17.92
N ILE A 235 13.90 13.08 -18.99
CA ILE A 235 13.22 14.24 -19.61
C ILE A 235 12.26 14.92 -18.61
N PHE A 236 11.83 14.18 -17.57
CA PHE A 236 10.97 14.68 -16.48
C PHE A 236 11.46 14.20 -15.10
N PRO A 237 12.70 14.56 -14.65
CA PRO A 237 13.25 14.01 -13.42
C PRO A 237 12.43 14.36 -12.16
N ASP A 238 11.69 15.45 -12.16
CA ASP A 238 11.01 15.99 -10.99
C ASP A 238 9.47 15.97 -11.05
N LEU A 239 8.88 15.63 -12.20
CA LEU A 239 7.43 15.63 -12.36
C LEU A 239 6.75 14.48 -11.61
N PHE A 240 7.38 13.31 -11.55
CA PHE A 240 6.80 12.10 -10.97
C PHE A 240 7.71 11.49 -9.89
N THR A 241 7.94 12.26 -8.82
CA THR A 241 8.57 11.71 -7.62
C THR A 241 7.63 10.71 -6.94
N ALA A 242 8.20 9.76 -6.16
CA ALA A 242 7.39 8.80 -5.40
C ALA A 242 6.35 9.48 -4.49
N SER A 243 6.65 10.67 -3.95
CA SER A 243 5.70 11.45 -3.16
C SER A 243 4.54 11.94 -4.01
N LYS A 244 4.82 12.54 -5.17
CA LYS A 244 3.78 13.03 -6.08
C LYS A 244 2.89 11.90 -6.62
N LEU A 245 3.47 10.73 -6.90
CA LEU A 245 2.69 9.56 -7.32
C LEU A 245 1.75 9.11 -6.21
N ARG A 246 2.19 9.08 -4.96
CA ARG A 246 1.31 8.79 -3.82
C ARG A 246 0.18 9.80 -3.68
N ASP A 247 0.48 11.08 -3.86
CA ASP A 247 -0.54 12.14 -3.80
C ASP A 247 -1.57 11.97 -4.93
N ILE A 248 -1.13 11.66 -6.15
CA ILE A 248 -2.02 11.40 -7.30
C ILE A 248 -2.87 10.15 -7.04
N THR A 249 -2.28 9.09 -6.50
CA THR A 249 -3.00 7.85 -6.16
C THR A 249 -4.08 8.09 -5.11
N LEU A 250 -3.78 8.87 -4.06
CA LEU A 250 -4.78 9.28 -3.07
C LEU A 250 -5.88 10.16 -3.69
N ALA A 251 -5.51 11.12 -4.56
CA ALA A 251 -6.49 11.95 -5.26
C ALA A 251 -7.42 11.09 -6.11
N SER A 252 -6.86 10.17 -6.89
CA SER A 252 -7.64 9.24 -7.72
C SER A 252 -8.61 8.44 -6.86
N TYR A 253 -8.16 7.87 -5.75
CA TYR A 253 -9.00 7.09 -4.85
C TYR A 253 -10.18 7.92 -4.29
N PHE A 254 -9.92 9.12 -3.75
CA PHE A 254 -10.99 9.91 -3.14
C PHE A 254 -11.92 10.60 -4.14
N HIS A 255 -11.52 10.74 -5.40
CA HIS A 255 -12.36 11.32 -6.46
C HIS A 255 -13.11 10.28 -7.30
N GLN A 256 -12.90 9.00 -7.08
CA GLN A 256 -13.62 7.94 -7.79
C GLN A 256 -15.12 7.99 -7.48
N THR A 257 -15.94 7.63 -8.47
CA THR A 257 -17.39 7.60 -8.35
C THR A 257 -17.95 6.20 -8.20
N GLU A 258 -17.21 5.20 -8.64
CA GLU A 258 -17.59 3.80 -8.59
C GLU A 258 -16.42 2.95 -8.11
N MET A 259 -16.72 1.87 -7.39
CA MET A 259 -15.79 0.81 -7.00
C MET A 259 -16.37 -0.54 -7.43
N GLY A 260 -15.52 -1.47 -7.77
CA GLY A 260 -15.92 -2.82 -8.10
C GLY A 260 -14.86 -3.59 -8.87
N GLN A 261 -15.10 -4.86 -9.08
CA GLN A 261 -14.19 -5.78 -9.79
C GLN A 261 -13.85 -5.30 -11.20
N ASP A 262 -14.83 -4.73 -11.92
CA ASP A 262 -14.67 -4.26 -13.31
C ASP A 262 -14.47 -2.75 -13.41
N ALA A 263 -14.53 -2.02 -12.30
CA ALA A 263 -14.45 -0.55 -12.31
C ALA A 263 -13.11 -0.03 -12.87
N TYR A 264 -12.02 -0.80 -12.72
CA TYR A 264 -10.73 -0.43 -13.29
C TYR A 264 -10.65 -0.51 -14.82
N LEU A 265 -11.62 -1.19 -15.49
CA LEU A 265 -11.70 -1.25 -16.95
C LEU A 265 -12.29 0.03 -17.55
N ASN A 266 -13.13 0.71 -16.79
CA ASN A 266 -13.75 1.96 -17.18
C ASN A 266 -13.79 2.95 -16.01
N PRO A 267 -12.60 3.39 -15.53
CA PRO A 267 -12.51 4.19 -14.34
C PRO A 267 -13.21 5.54 -14.51
N GLN A 268 -13.97 5.94 -13.49
CA GLN A 268 -14.76 7.17 -13.45
C GLN A 268 -14.34 8.04 -12.27
N TRP A 269 -14.14 9.33 -12.51
CA TRP A 269 -13.78 10.30 -11.47
C TRP A 269 -14.65 11.55 -11.54
N ASP A 270 -15.01 12.08 -10.39
CA ASP A 270 -15.59 13.42 -10.25
C ASP A 270 -14.57 14.38 -9.61
N TYR A 271 -13.84 15.10 -10.43
CA TYR A 271 -12.95 16.19 -10.02
C TYR A 271 -13.64 17.55 -9.94
N GLN A 272 -14.94 17.65 -10.25
CA GLN A 272 -15.68 18.89 -10.15
C GLN A 272 -15.95 19.25 -8.69
N LYS A 273 -16.14 18.24 -7.83
CA LYS A 273 -16.28 18.45 -6.39
C LYS A 273 -14.94 18.24 -5.70
N HIS A 274 -14.54 19.26 -4.93
CA HIS A 274 -13.39 19.12 -4.06
C HIS A 274 -13.66 18.07 -2.97
N ILE A 275 -12.61 17.42 -2.44
CA ILE A 275 -12.77 16.37 -1.40
C ILE A 275 -13.49 16.92 -0.18
N ILE A 276 -13.18 18.18 0.22
CA ILE A 276 -13.81 18.84 1.38
C ILE A 276 -15.28 19.21 1.15
N ASP A 277 -15.73 19.31 -0.11
CA ASP A 277 -17.11 19.64 -0.46
C ASP A 277 -17.99 18.40 -0.58
N ARG A 278 -17.40 17.19 -0.49
CA ARG A 278 -18.15 15.94 -0.52
C ARG A 278 -18.96 15.81 0.77
N THR A 279 -20.17 15.30 0.64
CA THR A 279 -21.04 15.01 1.79
C THR A 279 -20.39 13.92 2.63
N PRO A 280 -20.07 14.16 3.92
CA PRO A 280 -19.52 13.14 4.78
C PRO A 280 -20.60 12.18 5.28
N TRP A 281 -20.19 10.96 5.56
CA TRP A 281 -20.95 10.03 6.38
C TRP A 281 -20.86 10.44 7.85
N VAL A 282 -21.96 10.31 8.57
CA VAL A 282 -22.01 10.55 10.03
C VAL A 282 -21.86 9.20 10.73
N VAL A 283 -20.76 9.01 11.42
CA VAL A 283 -20.46 7.76 12.14
C VAL A 283 -20.52 8.02 13.64
N ASP A 284 -21.55 7.56 14.30
CA ASP A 284 -21.61 7.55 15.77
C ASP A 284 -20.64 6.46 16.28
N TRP A 285 -19.57 6.89 16.96
CA TRP A 285 -18.54 5.96 17.42
C TRP A 285 -19.00 5.02 18.55
N ARG A 286 -20.09 5.35 19.27
CA ARG A 286 -20.64 4.47 20.31
C ARG A 286 -21.41 3.30 19.72
N ALA A 287 -22.12 3.56 18.60
CA ALA A 287 -23.01 2.58 17.97
C ALA A 287 -22.28 1.71 16.93
N HIS A 288 -21.30 2.30 16.21
CA HIS A 288 -20.75 1.68 15.01
C HIS A 288 -19.27 1.27 15.10
N LEU A 289 -18.53 1.77 16.11
CA LEU A 289 -17.10 1.46 16.21
C LEU A 289 -16.81 0.66 17.48
N ASN A 290 -16.21 -0.52 17.32
CA ASN A 290 -15.66 -1.28 18.43
C ASN A 290 -14.46 -0.56 19.06
N ALA A 291 -13.55 -0.05 18.20
CA ALA A 291 -12.38 0.70 18.62
C ALA A 291 -11.77 1.53 17.49
N ILE A 292 -10.88 2.43 17.89
CA ILE A 292 -9.97 3.17 17.01
C ILE A 292 -8.53 2.81 17.40
N TRP A 293 -7.73 2.37 16.43
CA TRP A 293 -6.30 2.05 16.65
C TRP A 293 -5.41 3.17 16.12
N ILE A 294 -4.46 3.62 16.95
CA ILE A 294 -3.42 4.57 16.54
C ILE A 294 -2.08 3.82 16.58
N THR A 295 -1.53 3.50 15.41
CA THR A 295 -0.44 2.53 15.26
C THR A 295 0.96 3.14 15.18
N TYR A 296 1.11 4.43 15.31
CA TYR A 296 2.40 5.11 15.07
C TYR A 296 2.92 5.94 16.24
N GLU A 297 2.04 6.34 17.16
CA GLU A 297 2.38 7.22 18.27
C GLU A 297 1.47 6.96 19.47
N GLU A 298 1.96 7.31 20.65
CA GLU A 298 1.14 7.31 21.86
C GLU A 298 0.36 8.63 21.92
N VAL A 299 -0.96 8.53 22.09
CA VAL A 299 -1.86 9.67 22.18
C VAL A 299 -2.61 9.61 23.49
N LYS A 300 -2.60 10.70 24.25
CA LYS A 300 -3.39 10.84 25.47
C LYS A 300 -4.87 11.04 25.15
N LEU A 301 -5.73 10.70 26.10
CA LEU A 301 -7.19 10.82 25.91
C LEU A 301 -7.62 12.26 25.55
N GLU A 302 -7.01 13.26 26.21
CA GLU A 302 -7.33 14.67 25.97
C GLU A 302 -6.94 15.13 24.56
N GLU A 303 -5.98 14.46 23.93
CA GLU A 303 -5.46 14.77 22.60
C GLU A 303 -6.09 13.91 21.49
N LEU A 304 -6.89 12.90 21.85
CA LEU A 304 -7.40 11.89 20.93
C LEU A 304 -8.19 12.51 19.77
N LEU A 305 -9.19 13.33 20.07
CA LEU A 305 -10.04 13.95 19.04
C LEU A 305 -9.23 14.91 18.16
N TYR A 306 -8.26 15.59 18.75
CA TYR A 306 -7.34 16.44 18.00
C TYR A 306 -6.46 15.62 17.03
N ALA A 307 -5.94 14.49 17.49
CA ALA A 307 -5.11 13.60 16.66
C ALA A 307 -5.90 12.96 15.51
N LEU A 308 -7.21 12.74 15.69
CA LEU A 308 -8.08 12.14 14.69
C LEU A 308 -8.62 13.16 13.68
N ASN A 309 -8.74 14.43 14.06
CA ASN A 309 -9.35 15.44 13.19
C ASN A 309 -8.47 15.74 11.97
N GLY A 310 -9.05 15.73 10.78
CA GLY A 310 -8.35 16.01 9.53
C GLY A 310 -7.33 14.92 9.12
N CYS A 311 -7.49 13.66 9.55
CA CYS A 311 -6.57 12.60 9.22
C CYS A 311 -7.14 11.56 8.24
N ILE A 312 -6.24 10.81 7.58
CA ILE A 312 -6.58 9.60 6.83
C ILE A 312 -6.63 8.43 7.80
N VAL A 313 -7.66 7.60 7.66
CA VAL A 313 -7.85 6.36 8.41
C VAL A 313 -8.17 5.20 7.48
N GLY A 314 -7.73 4.01 7.84
CA GLY A 314 -8.26 2.77 7.28
C GLY A 314 -9.59 2.43 7.95
N ILE A 315 -10.58 2.08 7.16
CA ILE A 315 -11.89 1.63 7.61
C ILE A 315 -11.83 0.12 7.73
N MET A 316 -12.02 -0.40 8.95
CA MET A 316 -11.86 -1.81 9.25
C MET A 316 -13.21 -2.51 9.32
N GLY A 317 -13.25 -3.72 8.77
CA GLY A 317 -14.35 -4.66 8.92
C GLY A 317 -13.88 -5.97 9.55
N ASP A 318 -14.77 -6.68 10.19
CA ASP A 318 -14.51 -8.01 10.72
C ASP A 318 -14.72 -9.06 9.62
N VAL A 319 -13.92 -10.12 9.63
CA VAL A 319 -14.16 -11.30 8.80
C VAL A 319 -15.43 -12.00 9.29
N GLU A 320 -16.27 -12.46 8.36
CA GLU A 320 -17.62 -12.94 8.69
C GLU A 320 -17.67 -14.02 9.77
N ASP A 321 -16.69 -14.90 9.83
CA ASP A 321 -16.61 -15.97 10.84
C ASP A 321 -16.32 -15.46 12.25
N PHE A 322 -15.85 -14.23 12.41
CA PHE A 322 -15.51 -13.62 13.70
C PHE A 322 -16.51 -12.59 14.22
N LYS A 323 -17.59 -12.28 13.48
CA LYS A 323 -18.67 -11.36 13.92
C LYS A 323 -19.32 -11.76 15.25
N LYS A 324 -19.09 -12.98 15.74
CA LYS A 324 -19.71 -13.50 16.98
C LYS A 324 -18.99 -13.12 18.27
N GLN A 325 -17.79 -12.58 18.21
CA GLN A 325 -17.12 -12.01 19.38
C GLN A 325 -17.46 -10.51 19.50
N LYS A 326 -18.70 -10.18 19.79
CA LYS A 326 -19.02 -8.88 20.36
C LYS A 326 -18.12 -8.68 21.56
N GLY A 327 -17.33 -7.62 21.53
CA GLY A 327 -16.64 -7.13 22.72
C GLY A 327 -17.65 -6.99 23.87
N PRO A 328 -17.18 -6.91 25.13
CA PRO A 328 -18.07 -6.89 26.29
C PRO A 328 -19.19 -5.89 26.05
N ASP A 329 -20.44 -6.34 26.26
CA ASP A 329 -21.63 -5.50 26.19
C ASP A 329 -21.34 -4.21 26.97
N ARG A 330 -21.05 -3.14 26.25
CA ARG A 330 -20.89 -1.84 26.86
C ARG A 330 -22.27 -1.40 27.30
N ALA A 331 -22.48 -1.38 28.60
CA ALA A 331 -23.55 -0.60 29.15
C ALA A 331 -23.38 0.83 28.65
N ILE A 332 -24.15 1.23 27.63
CA ILE A 332 -24.31 2.61 27.22
C ILE A 332 -24.81 3.30 28.48
N SER A 333 -24.00 4.17 29.08
CA SER A 333 -24.42 4.96 30.24
C SER A 333 -25.71 5.67 29.85
N ALA A 334 -26.71 5.56 30.71
CA ALA A 334 -28.09 6.02 30.44
C ALA A 334 -28.20 7.56 30.25
N ASP A 335 -27.15 8.31 30.46
CA ASP A 335 -27.10 9.76 30.24
C ASP A 335 -26.59 10.05 28.81
N GLU A 336 -27.54 10.30 27.92
CA GLU A 336 -27.29 10.68 26.53
C GLU A 336 -26.49 12.00 26.38
N ASN A 337 -26.38 12.79 27.45
CA ASN A 337 -25.73 14.11 27.46
C ASN A 337 -24.30 14.09 27.99
N GLU A 338 -23.79 12.99 28.51
CA GLU A 338 -22.41 12.91 28.99
C GLU A 338 -21.46 12.53 27.85
N PHE A 339 -20.40 13.36 27.63
CA PHE A 339 -19.38 13.05 26.65
C PHE A 339 -18.66 11.74 26.99
N THR A 340 -18.81 10.77 26.10
CA THR A 340 -18.11 9.48 26.18
C THR A 340 -17.10 9.40 25.03
N PRO A 341 -15.79 9.36 25.31
CA PRO A 341 -14.78 9.23 24.26
C PRO A 341 -14.91 7.90 23.54
N PRO A 342 -14.49 7.81 22.27
CA PRO A 342 -14.40 6.52 21.58
C PRO A 342 -13.40 5.61 22.28
N THR A 343 -13.63 4.30 22.23
CA THR A 343 -12.58 3.34 22.63
C THR A 343 -11.43 3.45 21.66
N TYR A 344 -10.24 3.56 22.19
CA TYR A 344 -9.05 3.61 21.35
C TYR A 344 -7.91 2.82 21.97
N TYR A 345 -6.98 2.41 21.12
CA TYR A 345 -5.75 1.73 21.50
C TYR A 345 -4.57 2.42 20.84
N THR A 346 -3.49 2.52 21.57
CA THR A 346 -2.21 3.05 21.09
C THR A 346 -1.18 1.94 21.01
N THR A 347 -0.01 2.23 20.51
CA THR A 347 1.10 1.28 20.38
C THR A 347 1.54 0.64 21.69
N ARG A 348 1.23 1.25 22.85
CA ARG A 348 1.53 0.67 24.16
C ARG A 348 0.48 -0.32 24.64
N ASP A 349 -0.77 -0.08 24.27
CA ASP A 349 -1.89 -0.81 24.87
C ASP A 349 -2.18 -2.11 24.15
N GLN A 350 -2.14 -2.09 22.85
CA GLN A 350 -2.40 -3.27 22.03
C GLN A 350 -1.69 -3.21 20.68
N LEU A 351 -1.37 -4.39 20.18
CA LEU A 351 -0.95 -4.57 18.78
C LEU A 351 -2.06 -4.07 17.82
N PRO A 352 -1.71 -3.73 16.58
CA PRO A 352 -2.70 -3.51 15.53
C PRO A 352 -3.71 -4.65 15.48
N PRO A 353 -4.92 -4.44 14.93
CA PRO A 353 -5.94 -5.48 14.81
C PRO A 353 -5.36 -6.75 14.18
N ASN A 354 -5.69 -7.93 14.75
CA ASN A 354 -5.17 -9.19 14.23
C ASN A 354 -5.62 -9.39 12.77
N PRO A 355 -4.68 -9.56 11.82
CA PRO A 355 -5.02 -9.75 10.41
C PRO A 355 -5.87 -11.00 10.12
N GLU A 356 -5.91 -11.98 11.02
CA GLU A 356 -6.79 -13.15 10.86
C GLU A 356 -8.26 -12.77 10.88
N ASN A 357 -8.63 -11.85 11.78
CA ASN A 357 -10.02 -11.55 12.13
C ASN A 357 -10.53 -10.28 11.48
N THR A 358 -9.66 -9.47 10.89
CA THR A 358 -10.00 -8.16 10.34
C THR A 358 -9.55 -8.00 8.90
N THR A 359 -10.22 -7.11 8.20
CA THR A 359 -9.84 -6.67 6.85
C THR A 359 -10.00 -5.15 6.75
N CYS A 360 -9.24 -4.51 5.88
CA CYS A 360 -9.44 -3.11 5.56
C CYS A 360 -10.43 -3.00 4.40
N LEU A 361 -11.54 -2.32 4.60
CA LEU A 361 -12.57 -2.10 3.59
C LEU A 361 -12.18 -0.98 2.61
N GLY A 362 -11.34 -0.05 3.06
CA GLY A 362 -10.86 1.07 2.28
C GLY A 362 -10.40 2.22 3.16
N LEU A 363 -10.17 3.38 2.56
CA LEU A 363 -9.72 4.58 3.27
C LEU A 363 -10.85 5.60 3.46
N GLY A 364 -10.75 6.34 4.56
CA GLY A 364 -11.58 7.49 4.85
C GLY A 364 -10.77 8.68 5.34
N ILE A 365 -11.36 9.86 5.25
CA ILE A 365 -10.84 11.09 5.84
C ILE A 365 -11.80 11.53 6.92
N ILE A 366 -11.35 11.63 8.16
CA ILE A 366 -12.11 12.26 9.23
C ILE A 366 -12.07 13.78 8.99
N ARG A 367 -13.09 14.31 8.33
CA ARG A 367 -13.15 15.72 7.94
C ARG A 367 -13.38 16.65 9.13
N ALA A 368 -14.22 16.22 10.05
CA ALA A 368 -14.55 16.91 11.28
C ALA A 368 -15.07 15.94 12.33
N ILE A 369 -15.12 16.39 13.57
CA ILE A 369 -15.61 15.63 14.71
C ILE A 369 -16.65 16.49 15.43
N ASP A 370 -17.79 15.90 15.76
CA ASP A 370 -18.83 16.52 16.60
C ASP A 370 -18.90 15.77 17.95
N PRO A 371 -18.20 16.27 18.97
CA PRO A 371 -18.18 15.62 20.27
C PRO A 371 -19.56 15.57 20.96
N SER A 372 -20.41 16.57 20.70
CA SER A 372 -21.75 16.65 21.32
C SER A 372 -22.69 15.57 20.80
N ARG A 373 -22.49 15.12 19.56
CA ARG A 373 -23.25 14.06 18.92
C ARG A 373 -22.51 12.71 18.91
N HIS A 374 -21.33 12.64 19.51
CA HIS A 374 -20.45 11.47 19.48
C HIS A 374 -20.15 10.99 18.04
N ALA A 375 -20.01 11.92 17.10
CA ALA A 375 -19.99 11.63 15.68
C ALA A 375 -18.67 12.05 15.01
N LEU A 376 -18.16 11.17 14.14
CA LEU A 376 -17.12 11.44 13.18
C LEU A 376 -17.77 11.75 11.81
N LEU A 377 -17.34 12.81 11.16
CA LEU A 377 -17.74 13.14 9.80
C LEU A 377 -16.72 12.56 8.83
N LEU A 378 -17.04 11.40 8.25
CA LEU A 378 -16.13 10.59 7.45
C LEU A 378 -16.39 10.80 5.95
N VAL A 379 -15.37 11.24 5.21
CA VAL A 379 -15.39 11.30 3.74
C VAL A 379 -14.70 10.07 3.17
N THR A 380 -15.41 9.29 2.39
CA THR A 380 -14.89 8.07 1.74
C THR A 380 -15.65 7.82 0.44
N PRO A 381 -15.04 7.20 -0.58
CA PRO A 381 -15.75 6.75 -1.78
C PRO A 381 -16.51 5.44 -1.58
N LEU A 382 -16.38 4.79 -0.43
CA LEU A 382 -17.03 3.50 -0.17
C LEU A 382 -18.56 3.63 -0.18
N PRO A 383 -19.28 2.67 -0.76
CA PRO A 383 -20.72 2.62 -0.75
C PRO A 383 -21.29 2.31 0.64
N ALA A 384 -22.56 2.64 0.87
CA ALA A 384 -23.25 2.43 2.14
C ALA A 384 -23.17 0.98 2.64
N GLU A 385 -23.40 0.02 1.74
CA GLU A 385 -23.37 -1.42 2.04
C GLU A 385 -22.02 -1.89 2.60
N THR A 386 -20.93 -1.30 2.12
CA THR A 386 -19.58 -1.58 2.64
C THR A 386 -19.38 -0.91 4.00
N LEU A 387 -19.90 0.31 4.17
CA LEU A 387 -19.77 1.04 5.42
C LEU A 387 -20.58 0.42 6.58
N GLU A 388 -21.67 -0.26 6.29
CA GLU A 388 -22.44 -1.03 7.29
C GLU A 388 -21.63 -2.18 7.92
N LYS A 389 -20.57 -2.64 7.24
CA LYS A 389 -19.65 -3.68 7.74
C LYS A 389 -18.52 -3.11 8.61
N THR A 390 -18.50 -1.79 8.82
CA THR A 390 -17.42 -1.14 9.59
C THR A 390 -17.48 -1.56 11.05
N SER A 391 -16.36 -2.05 11.57
CA SER A 391 -16.20 -2.42 12.98
C SER A 391 -15.22 -1.50 13.72
N GLY A 392 -14.36 -0.79 13.01
CA GLY A 392 -13.38 0.10 13.63
C GLY A 392 -12.62 0.96 12.63
N LEU A 393 -11.75 1.81 13.17
CA LEU A 393 -10.88 2.66 12.38
C LEU A 393 -9.42 2.45 12.81
N ILE A 394 -8.51 2.58 11.86
CA ILE A 394 -7.07 2.51 12.13
C ILE A 394 -6.37 3.74 11.56
N LYS A 395 -5.59 4.43 12.39
CA LYS A 395 -4.79 5.59 12.01
C LYS A 395 -3.31 5.23 12.02
N GLY A 396 -2.64 5.43 10.88
CA GLY A 396 -1.20 5.25 10.73
C GLY A 396 -0.43 6.57 10.60
N GLU A 397 0.83 6.46 10.14
CA GLU A 397 1.71 7.61 9.89
C GLU A 397 1.30 8.46 8.67
N MET A 398 0.39 7.96 7.84
CA MET A 398 -0.05 8.65 6.63
C MET A 398 -0.61 10.03 6.95
N ARG A 399 -0.18 11.00 6.17
CA ARG A 399 -0.66 12.38 6.28
C ARG A 399 -1.48 12.73 5.06
N LEU A 400 -2.57 13.44 5.30
CA LEU A 400 -3.38 13.99 4.22
C LEU A 400 -2.57 15.07 3.49
N PRO A 401 -2.45 14.99 2.16
CA PRO A 401 -1.80 16.04 1.38
C PRO A 401 -2.49 17.38 1.59
N SER A 402 -1.72 18.46 1.73
CA SER A 402 -2.27 19.80 1.97
C SER A 402 -3.26 20.25 0.88
N TRP A 403 -3.06 19.82 -0.37
CA TRP A 403 -3.96 20.13 -1.49
C TRP A 403 -5.37 19.56 -1.31
N ALA A 404 -5.56 18.52 -0.52
CA ALA A 404 -6.89 17.96 -0.25
C ALA A 404 -7.82 18.92 0.51
N PHE A 405 -7.25 19.91 1.20
CA PHE A 405 -7.97 20.93 1.94
C PHE A 405 -7.88 22.31 1.29
N LEU A 406 -7.20 22.44 0.15
CA LEU A 406 -7.03 23.72 -0.55
C LEU A 406 -8.12 23.85 -1.61
N ASP A 407 -8.87 24.93 -1.55
CA ASP A 407 -9.81 25.30 -2.60
C ASP A 407 -9.14 26.29 -3.56
N ASP A 408 -8.54 25.76 -4.64
CA ASP A 408 -7.93 26.56 -5.70
C ASP A 408 -8.93 27.09 -6.74
N LYS A 409 -10.22 26.69 -6.64
CA LYS A 409 -11.26 27.07 -7.64
C LYS A 409 -11.51 28.57 -7.71
N LEU A 410 -11.12 29.32 -6.71
CA LEU A 410 -11.35 30.78 -6.66
C LEU A 410 -10.17 31.63 -7.14
N GLY A 411 -9.10 31.02 -7.62
CA GLY A 411 -7.94 31.74 -8.16
C GLY A 411 -7.26 32.68 -7.15
N THR A 412 -7.61 32.58 -5.89
CA THR A 412 -7.03 33.34 -4.82
C THR A 412 -6.10 32.45 -4.02
N SER A 413 -4.82 32.54 -4.33
CA SER A 413 -3.73 31.99 -3.54
C SER A 413 -3.72 32.48 -2.05
N ASN A 414 -4.82 33.06 -1.58
CA ASN A 414 -4.85 33.86 -0.37
C ASN A 414 -5.49 33.16 0.85
N GLY A 415 -5.95 31.88 0.72
CA GLY A 415 -6.53 31.20 1.88
C GLY A 415 -7.37 29.96 1.56
N ILE A 416 -8.05 29.40 2.57
CA ILE A 416 -9.00 28.29 2.48
C ILE A 416 -10.40 28.81 2.82
N ALA A 417 -11.41 28.44 2.06
CA ALA A 417 -12.80 28.82 2.33
C ALA A 417 -13.00 30.30 2.64
N LYS A 418 -12.31 31.16 1.90
CA LYS A 418 -12.28 32.62 2.09
C LYS A 418 -11.56 33.12 3.36
N VAL A 419 -10.93 32.22 4.12
CA VAL A 419 -10.10 32.59 5.27
C VAL A 419 -8.66 32.76 4.81
N PRO A 420 -8.02 33.92 5.02
CA PRO A 420 -6.63 34.17 4.63
C PRO A 420 -5.68 33.14 5.28
N TRP A 421 -4.62 32.71 4.55
CA TRP A 421 -3.64 31.73 5.04
C TRP A 421 -3.09 32.03 6.43
N LYS A 422 -2.90 33.32 6.77
CA LYS A 422 -2.40 33.74 8.09
C LYS A 422 -3.37 33.45 9.24
N GLN A 423 -4.65 33.25 8.92
CA GLN A 423 -5.71 32.99 9.89
C GLN A 423 -6.18 31.56 9.89
N VAL A 424 -5.68 30.73 8.94
CA VAL A 424 -5.99 29.32 8.90
C VAL A 424 -5.15 28.61 9.98
N PRO A 425 -5.76 28.04 11.02
CA PRO A 425 -5.02 27.32 12.04
C PRO A 425 -4.32 26.11 11.42
N TYR A 426 -3.11 25.82 11.88
CA TYR A 426 -2.30 24.64 11.50
C TYR A 426 -1.72 24.64 10.07
N VAL A 427 -1.96 25.66 9.25
CA VAL A 427 -1.34 25.82 7.94
C VAL A 427 -0.31 26.94 8.00
N ASN A 428 0.94 26.62 7.78
CA ASN A 428 2.00 27.62 7.63
C ASN A 428 2.40 27.70 6.16
N PRO A 429 1.96 28.71 5.39
CA PRO A 429 2.26 28.86 3.96
C PRO A 429 3.71 29.29 3.68
N GLY A 430 4.48 29.65 4.70
CA GLY A 430 5.88 30.02 4.55
C GLY A 430 6.80 28.83 4.25
N PRO A 431 8.00 29.11 3.71
CA PRO A 431 9.01 28.06 3.61
C PRO A 431 9.24 27.51 5.02
N ARG A 432 9.01 26.23 5.20
CA ARG A 432 9.21 25.54 6.47
C ARG A 432 10.70 25.54 6.83
N GLU A 433 11.15 26.56 7.50
CA GLU A 433 12.29 26.43 8.38
C GLU A 433 11.82 25.65 9.62
N GLY A 434 11.67 24.36 9.41
CA GLY A 434 11.27 23.47 10.51
C GLY A 434 12.41 23.35 11.49
N VAL A 435 12.33 24.11 12.57
CA VAL A 435 13.27 24.07 13.69
C VAL A 435 13.48 22.64 14.19
N GLY A 436 12.48 21.77 14.17
CA GLY A 436 12.58 20.36 14.56
C GLY A 436 13.31 19.45 13.56
N ALA A 437 13.13 19.62 12.24
CA ALA A 437 13.71 18.73 11.25
C ALA A 437 15.24 18.93 11.09
N ARG A 438 15.76 20.15 11.24
CA ARG A 438 17.19 20.43 11.24
C ARG A 438 17.88 19.90 12.51
N ILE A 439 17.27 20.02 13.67
CA ILE A 439 17.79 19.52 14.94
C ILE A 439 17.90 17.99 14.91
N GLN A 440 16.95 17.26 14.38
CA GLN A 440 17.03 15.80 14.26
C GLN A 440 18.12 15.34 13.27
N LYS A 441 18.34 16.03 12.16
CA LYS A 441 19.45 15.72 11.23
C LYS A 441 20.82 15.95 11.88
N VAL A 442 20.98 17.01 12.62
CA VAL A 442 22.23 17.33 13.34
C VAL A 442 22.51 16.28 14.44
N ARG A 443 21.51 15.86 15.22
CA ARG A 443 21.65 14.80 16.22
C ARG A 443 22.00 13.44 15.62
N ARG A 444 21.42 13.04 14.48
CA ARG A 444 21.79 11.78 13.81
C ARG A 444 23.25 11.78 13.33
N ASN A 445 23.75 12.91 12.84
CA ASN A 445 25.13 13.01 12.40
C ASN A 445 26.15 13.00 13.57
N LEU A 446 25.74 13.45 14.76
CA LEU A 446 26.58 13.41 15.95
C LEU A 446 26.69 12.01 16.57
N LEU A 447 25.65 11.18 16.47
CA LEU A 447 25.63 9.82 16.99
C LEU A 447 26.48 8.83 16.16
N HIS A 448 26.80 9.15 14.90
CA HIS A 448 27.56 8.27 14.00
C HIS A 448 29.01 8.72 13.75
N ARG A 449 29.54 9.69 14.45
CA ARG A 449 30.99 9.98 14.38
C ARG A 449 31.72 9.13 15.42
N PRO A 450 32.54 8.14 15.03
CA PRO A 450 33.44 7.48 15.97
C PRO A 450 34.39 8.54 16.55
N ARG A 451 34.52 8.58 17.87
CA ARG A 451 35.52 9.39 18.53
C ARG A 451 36.88 8.94 18.01
N ARG A 452 37.55 9.75 17.22
CA ARG A 452 38.98 9.59 16.95
C ARG A 452 39.71 9.80 18.29
N ILE A 453 40.20 8.73 18.86
CA ILE A 453 41.19 8.77 19.94
C ILE A 453 42.43 9.43 19.34
N LYS A 454 42.77 10.61 19.80
CA LYS A 454 44.10 11.19 19.53
C LYS A 454 45.11 10.38 20.31
N GLU A 455 45.84 9.50 19.63
CA GLU A 455 47.09 8.98 20.18
C GLU A 455 48.07 10.16 20.27
N GLY A 456 48.41 10.48 21.51
CA GLY A 456 49.45 11.45 21.80
C GLY A 456 50.80 10.83 21.48
N HIS A 457 51.55 11.45 20.58
CA HIS A 457 52.98 11.22 20.52
C HIS A 457 53.69 11.98 21.62
N LYS A 458 54.45 11.19 22.43
CA LYS A 458 55.64 11.64 23.09
C LYS A 458 56.82 11.47 22.13
#